data_6fc0ff0aa287a64f274db9de11afbc0b
#
_entry.id   6fc0ff0aa287a64f274db9de11afbc0b
#
_cell.length_a   1.000
_cell.length_b   1.000
_cell.length_c   1.000
_cell.angle_alpha   90.00
_cell.angle_beta   90.00
_cell.angle_gamma   90.00
#
_symmetry.space_group_name_H-M   'P 1'
#
loop_
_entity.id
_entity.type
_entity.pdbx_description
1 polymer ?
#
loop_
_entity_poly.entity_id
_entity_poly.type
_entity_poly.pdbx_seq_one_letter_code
_entity_poly.pdbx_strand_id
1 'polypeptide(L)'
;MCGIAGQVGRDPRTIQRRYAAYCAMQQTLTRRGPDQRGMYICGAAALIHARLAVVDLENGLQPMQLDWQGETYVLVYNGELYNTHELRAALAARGHSFNGHSDTEVLLHAFAEWGANCVPRCNGIFAFAVWQQNAGTLFLARDRCGVKPLFYTQAEDSLIFGSEL
;
A
#
# COMPACT_ATOMS: atom_id res chain seq x y z
N MET A 1 -12.61 8.33 3.22
CA MET A 1 -11.16 8.05 3.35
C MET A 1 -10.95 6.57 3.07
N CYS A 2 -9.90 6.22 2.34
CA CYS A 2 -9.56 4.81 2.12
C CYS A 2 -9.27 4.05 3.43
N GLY A 3 -9.33 2.73 3.37
CA GLY A 3 -8.90 1.84 4.43
C GLY A 3 -7.86 0.87 3.91
N ILE A 4 -6.80 0.65 4.67
CA ILE A 4 -5.77 -0.36 4.39
C ILE A 4 -5.70 -1.36 5.54
N ALA A 5 -5.42 -2.61 5.23
CA ALA A 5 -5.10 -3.65 6.20
C ALA A 5 -4.22 -4.72 5.55
N GLY A 6 -3.61 -5.56 6.37
CA GLY A 6 -2.86 -6.69 5.86
C GLY A 6 -2.24 -7.54 6.95
N GLN A 7 -1.72 -8.68 6.52
CA GLN A 7 -0.95 -9.59 7.33
C GLN A 7 0.25 -10.09 6.52
N VAL A 8 1.40 -10.15 7.18
CA VAL A 8 2.60 -10.81 6.64
C VAL A 8 3.07 -11.82 7.67
N GLY A 9 3.38 -13.02 7.22
CA GLY A 9 3.80 -14.12 8.11
C GLY A 9 5.00 -14.88 7.55
N ARG A 10 5.67 -15.66 8.40
CA ARG A 10 6.80 -16.49 7.98
C ARG A 10 6.39 -17.70 7.15
N ASP A 11 5.23 -18.30 7.46
CA ASP A 11 4.70 -19.44 6.72
C ASP A 11 3.62 -18.99 5.72
N PRO A 12 3.88 -19.11 4.41
CA PRO A 12 2.90 -18.79 3.36
C PRO A 12 1.58 -19.58 3.50
N ARG A 13 1.61 -20.80 4.02
CA ARG A 13 0.40 -21.62 4.21
C ARG A 13 -0.55 -21.00 5.25
N THR A 14 0.01 -20.37 6.30
CA THR A 14 -0.79 -19.66 7.31
C THR A 14 -1.54 -18.50 6.66
N ILE A 15 -0.89 -17.73 5.79
CA ILE A 15 -1.51 -16.63 5.07
C ILE A 15 -2.62 -17.14 4.15
N GLN A 16 -2.36 -18.14 3.33
CA GLN A 16 -3.34 -18.67 2.38
C GLN A 16 -4.60 -19.25 3.03
N ARG A 17 -4.46 -19.87 4.19
CA ARG A 17 -5.60 -20.49 4.94
C ARG A 17 -6.53 -19.48 5.58
N ARG A 18 -6.13 -18.21 5.73
CA ARG A 18 -6.88 -17.16 6.42
C ARG A 18 -7.76 -16.31 5.50
N TYR A 19 -8.07 -16.74 4.30
CA TYR A 19 -8.85 -15.98 3.33
C TYR A 19 -10.17 -15.43 3.91
N ALA A 20 -10.91 -16.23 4.67
CA ALA A 20 -12.15 -15.78 5.31
C ALA A 20 -11.93 -14.62 6.31
N ALA A 21 -10.80 -14.64 7.05
CA ALA A 21 -10.42 -13.55 7.94
C ALA A 21 -10.11 -12.27 7.15
N TYR A 22 -9.43 -12.37 6.00
CA TYR A 22 -9.16 -11.22 5.15
C TYR A 22 -10.42 -10.63 4.54
N CYS A 23 -11.38 -11.46 4.15
CA CYS A 23 -12.71 -10.99 3.74
C CYS A 23 -13.42 -10.22 4.87
N ALA A 24 -13.35 -10.71 6.10
CA ALA A 24 -13.90 -10.01 7.26
C ALA A 24 -13.19 -8.66 7.51
N MET A 25 -11.83 -8.63 7.47
CA MET A 25 -11.06 -7.39 7.56
C MET A 25 -11.46 -6.38 6.47
N GLN A 26 -11.66 -6.84 5.24
CA GLN A 26 -12.10 -5.99 4.15
C GLN A 26 -13.51 -5.41 4.39
N GLN A 27 -14.40 -6.21 4.97
CA GLN A 27 -15.76 -5.77 5.31
C GLN A 27 -15.76 -4.68 6.38
N THR A 28 -14.90 -4.77 7.41
CA THR A 28 -14.79 -3.72 8.44
C THR A 28 -14.37 -2.39 7.85
N LEU A 29 -13.52 -2.40 6.81
CA LEU A 29 -13.04 -1.20 6.12
C LEU A 29 -14.05 -0.56 5.17
N THR A 30 -15.22 -1.18 4.92
CA THR A 30 -16.21 -0.69 3.94
C THR A 30 -16.70 0.72 4.24
N ARG A 31 -16.83 1.08 5.53
CA ARG A 31 -17.24 2.44 5.94
C ARG A 31 -16.22 3.52 5.55
N ARG A 32 -14.95 3.14 5.41
CA ARG A 32 -13.88 4.05 4.99
C ARG A 32 -13.84 4.22 3.48
N GLY A 33 -14.01 3.12 2.74
CA GLY A 33 -13.92 3.11 1.28
C GLY A 33 -15.00 2.22 0.68
N PRO A 34 -16.18 2.80 0.38
CA PRO A 34 -17.31 2.02 -0.12
C PRO A 34 -17.23 1.69 -1.62
N ASP A 35 -16.42 2.44 -2.39
CA ASP A 35 -16.53 2.45 -3.86
C ASP A 35 -15.86 1.24 -4.50
N GLN A 36 -14.69 0.84 -4.01
CA GLN A 36 -13.93 -0.27 -4.58
C GLN A 36 -13.22 -1.06 -3.47
N ARG A 37 -13.01 -2.35 -3.74
CA ARG A 37 -12.32 -3.26 -2.83
C ARG A 37 -11.25 -4.01 -3.60
N GLY A 38 -10.08 -4.13 -3.01
CA GLY A 38 -8.99 -4.92 -3.55
C GLY A 38 -8.34 -5.80 -2.49
N MET A 39 -7.81 -6.92 -2.94
CA MET A 39 -7.07 -7.85 -2.10
C MET A 39 -5.95 -8.50 -2.93
N TYR A 40 -4.78 -8.55 -2.34
CA TYR A 40 -3.63 -9.28 -2.84
C TYR A 40 -3.25 -10.34 -1.83
N ILE A 41 -3.15 -11.59 -2.26
CA ILE A 41 -2.69 -12.70 -1.41
C ILE A 41 -1.69 -13.49 -2.24
N CYS A 42 -0.43 -13.43 -1.86
CA CYS A 42 0.65 -14.17 -2.50
C CYS A 42 1.77 -14.47 -1.50
N GLY A 43 2.22 -15.72 -1.51
CA GLY A 43 3.29 -16.14 -0.63
C GLY A 43 2.99 -15.85 0.84
N ALA A 44 3.85 -15.08 1.46
CA ALA A 44 3.80 -14.73 2.88
C ALA A 44 2.99 -13.47 3.19
N ALA A 45 2.30 -12.86 2.22
CA ALA A 45 1.59 -11.59 2.37
C ALA A 45 0.13 -11.63 1.95
N ALA A 46 -0.71 -10.92 2.71
CA ALA A 46 -2.05 -10.52 2.35
C ALA A 46 -2.19 -9.01 2.55
N LEU A 47 -2.52 -8.28 1.50
CA LEU A 47 -2.75 -6.83 1.52
C LEU A 47 -4.18 -6.55 1.09
N ILE A 48 -4.86 -5.67 1.81
CA ILE A 48 -6.29 -5.41 1.67
C ILE A 48 -6.49 -3.91 1.54
N HIS A 49 -7.34 -3.52 0.61
CA HIS A 49 -7.70 -2.14 0.39
C HIS A 49 -9.22 -1.95 0.25
N ALA A 50 -9.73 -0.89 0.84
CA ALA A 50 -11.07 -0.37 0.63
C ALA A 50 -10.96 1.08 0.18
N ARG A 51 -11.45 1.40 -1.02
CA ARG A 51 -11.24 2.69 -1.69
C ARG A 51 -12.44 3.60 -1.57
N LEU A 52 -12.17 4.85 -1.19
CA LEU A 52 -13.00 5.99 -1.53
C LEU A 52 -12.37 6.64 -2.77
N ALA A 53 -13.04 6.55 -3.91
CA ALA A 53 -12.51 6.96 -5.20
C ALA A 53 -12.69 8.47 -5.39
N VAL A 54 -11.61 9.24 -5.27
CA VAL A 54 -11.63 10.71 -5.42
C VAL A 54 -10.82 11.15 -6.64
N VAL A 55 -9.67 10.52 -6.88
CA VAL A 55 -8.76 10.84 -7.99
C VAL A 55 -8.50 9.59 -8.80
N ASP A 56 -8.43 9.73 -10.14
CA ASP A 56 -8.13 8.67 -11.11
C ASP A 56 -8.96 7.40 -10.88
N LEU A 57 -10.24 7.46 -11.22
CA LEU A 57 -11.21 6.39 -10.96
C LEU A 57 -10.79 5.05 -11.58
N GLU A 58 -10.15 5.09 -12.73
CA GLU A 58 -9.80 3.90 -13.53
C GLU A 58 -8.44 3.31 -13.12
N ASN A 59 -7.40 4.16 -12.94
CA ASN A 59 -6.02 3.69 -12.74
C ASN A 59 -5.56 3.73 -11.27
N GLY A 60 -6.39 4.21 -10.34
CA GLY A 60 -6.06 4.26 -8.92
C GLY A 60 -6.44 3.00 -8.12
N LEU A 61 -6.60 1.85 -8.79
CA LEU A 61 -6.93 0.58 -8.13
C LEU A 61 -5.82 0.11 -7.20
N GLN A 62 -6.23 -0.43 -6.05
CA GLN A 62 -5.30 -0.97 -5.06
C GLN A 62 -5.80 -2.33 -4.53
N PRO A 63 -4.90 -3.24 -4.09
CA PRO A 63 -3.44 -3.12 -4.06
C PRO A 63 -2.83 -2.89 -5.44
N MET A 64 -1.94 -1.90 -5.57
CA MET A 64 -1.26 -1.57 -6.82
C MET A 64 0.07 -2.31 -6.89
N GLN A 65 0.41 -2.83 -8.08
CA GLN A 65 1.62 -3.61 -8.29
C GLN A 65 2.55 -2.93 -9.31
N LEU A 66 3.84 -3.07 -9.09
CA LEU A 66 4.89 -2.60 -9.98
C LEU A 66 6.05 -3.60 -10.00
N ASP A 67 6.44 -4.02 -11.20
CA ASP A 67 7.69 -4.75 -11.40
C ASP A 67 8.79 -3.77 -11.79
N TRP A 68 9.83 -3.67 -10.96
CA TRP A 68 10.95 -2.75 -11.18
C TRP A 68 12.26 -3.40 -10.77
N GLN A 69 13.23 -3.42 -11.69
CA GLN A 69 14.60 -3.94 -11.47
C GLN A 69 14.64 -5.34 -10.86
N GLY A 70 13.73 -6.23 -11.29
CA GLY A 70 13.67 -7.62 -10.82
C GLY A 70 12.99 -7.84 -9.48
N GLU A 71 12.37 -6.81 -8.90
CA GLU A 71 11.53 -6.91 -7.71
C GLU A 71 10.07 -6.57 -8.04
N THR A 72 9.12 -7.28 -7.41
CA THR A 72 7.70 -6.97 -7.47
C THR A 72 7.28 -6.23 -6.20
N TYR A 73 6.86 -5.00 -6.35
CA TYR A 73 6.35 -4.15 -5.29
C TYR A 73 4.83 -4.14 -5.29
N VAL A 74 4.21 -4.28 -4.12
CA VAL A 74 2.75 -4.23 -3.95
C VAL A 74 2.41 -3.21 -2.87
N LEU A 75 1.65 -2.18 -3.25
CA LEU A 75 1.30 -1.05 -2.39
C LEU A 75 -0.19 -1.07 -2.01
N VAL A 76 -0.46 -0.81 -0.73
CA VAL A 76 -1.75 -0.29 -0.25
C VAL A 76 -1.52 1.05 0.46
N TYR A 77 -2.37 2.03 0.13
CA TYR A 77 -2.18 3.42 0.50
C TYR A 77 -3.51 4.11 0.84
N ASN A 78 -3.50 4.84 1.94
CA ASN A 78 -4.57 5.74 2.37
C ASN A 78 -3.95 7.11 2.62
N GLY A 79 -4.15 8.06 1.72
CA GLY A 79 -3.52 9.36 1.84
C GLY A 79 -3.79 10.28 0.68
N GLU A 80 -3.03 11.35 0.67
CA GLU A 80 -2.95 12.34 -0.40
C GLU A 80 -1.54 12.95 -0.40
N LEU A 81 -0.83 12.84 -1.53
CA LEU A 81 0.45 13.51 -1.74
C LEU A 81 0.24 14.83 -2.48
N TYR A 82 0.72 15.90 -1.89
CA TYR A 82 0.58 17.27 -2.44
C TYR A 82 1.64 17.59 -3.49
N ASN A 83 2.81 16.94 -3.43
CA ASN A 83 3.93 17.16 -4.35
C ASN A 83 4.11 16.05 -5.39
N THR A 84 3.00 15.46 -5.85
CA THR A 84 3.01 14.40 -6.88
C THR A 84 3.68 14.82 -8.17
N HIS A 85 3.50 16.09 -8.57
CA HIS A 85 4.06 16.60 -9.82
C HIS A 85 5.59 16.63 -9.80
N GLU A 86 6.18 17.11 -8.72
CA GLU A 86 7.63 17.17 -8.51
C GLU A 86 8.23 15.76 -8.42
N LEU A 87 7.59 14.87 -7.67
CA LEU A 87 8.03 13.48 -7.55
C LEU A 87 7.98 12.77 -8.90
N ARG A 88 6.90 12.94 -9.67
CA ARG A 88 6.73 12.36 -11.01
C ARG A 88 7.83 12.84 -11.95
N ALA A 89 8.14 14.12 -11.98
CA ALA A 89 9.20 14.68 -12.81
C ALA A 89 10.59 14.09 -12.43
N ALA A 90 10.87 13.99 -11.14
CA ALA A 90 12.12 13.41 -10.64
C ALA A 90 12.26 11.91 -10.97
N LEU A 91 11.17 11.17 -10.96
CA LEU A 91 11.12 9.74 -11.30
C LEU A 91 11.21 9.53 -12.82
N ALA A 92 10.52 10.34 -13.62
CA ALA A 92 10.61 10.29 -15.07
C ALA A 92 12.05 10.53 -15.56
N ALA A 93 12.78 11.45 -14.93
CA ALA A 93 14.21 11.70 -15.22
C ALA A 93 15.09 10.48 -14.87
N ARG A 94 14.59 9.48 -14.14
CA ARG A 94 15.25 8.21 -13.81
C ARG A 94 14.74 7.02 -14.61
N GLY A 95 13.88 7.27 -15.60
CA GLY A 95 13.41 6.24 -16.53
C GLY A 95 12.07 5.60 -16.12
N HIS A 96 11.41 6.10 -15.06
CA HIS A 96 10.07 5.63 -14.73
C HIS A 96 9.03 6.16 -15.73
N SER A 97 8.11 5.29 -16.13
CA SER A 97 6.93 5.63 -16.94
C SER A 97 5.66 5.39 -16.12
N PHE A 98 4.61 6.17 -16.40
CA PHE A 98 3.37 6.14 -15.64
C PHE A 98 2.19 5.89 -16.56
N ASN A 99 1.24 5.09 -16.09
CA ASN A 99 0.03 4.75 -16.86
C ASN A 99 -1.14 5.68 -16.52
N GLY A 100 -1.18 6.20 -15.29
CA GLY A 100 -2.26 7.03 -14.77
C GLY A 100 -1.77 8.37 -14.21
N HIS A 101 -2.66 9.01 -13.46
CA HIS A 101 -2.39 10.31 -12.81
C HIS A 101 -2.48 10.23 -11.28
N SER A 102 -2.64 9.03 -10.71
CA SER A 102 -2.82 8.85 -9.28
C SER A 102 -1.52 9.14 -8.51
N ASP A 103 -1.68 9.67 -7.32
CA ASP A 103 -0.62 9.80 -6.33
C ASP A 103 -0.15 8.44 -5.80
N THR A 104 -1.04 7.44 -5.81
CA THR A 104 -0.74 6.03 -5.50
C THR A 104 0.38 5.49 -6.39
N GLU A 105 0.27 5.70 -7.71
CA GLU A 105 1.28 5.25 -8.68
C GLU A 105 2.61 5.97 -8.44
N VAL A 106 2.56 7.27 -8.23
CA VAL A 106 3.76 8.06 -7.93
C VAL A 106 4.47 7.57 -6.66
N LEU A 107 3.70 7.28 -5.59
CA LEU A 107 4.26 6.75 -4.35
C LEU A 107 4.90 5.39 -4.54
N LEU A 108 4.26 4.50 -5.30
CA LEU A 108 4.78 3.17 -5.59
C LEU A 108 6.12 3.23 -6.34
N HIS A 109 6.19 4.06 -7.39
CA HIS A 109 7.43 4.32 -8.13
C HIS A 109 8.51 4.98 -7.26
N ALA A 110 8.11 5.91 -6.38
CA ALA A 110 9.03 6.56 -5.44
C ALA A 110 9.64 5.56 -4.46
N PHE A 111 8.84 4.61 -3.97
CA PHE A 111 9.36 3.56 -3.10
C PHE A 111 10.27 2.58 -3.88
N ALA A 112 9.90 2.19 -5.08
CA ALA A 112 10.71 1.30 -5.92
C ALA A 112 12.08 1.90 -6.24
N GLU A 113 12.16 3.24 -6.44
CA GLU A 113 13.41 3.94 -6.76
C GLU A 113 14.26 4.24 -5.52
N TRP A 114 13.64 4.69 -4.41
CA TRP A 114 14.39 5.23 -3.26
C TRP A 114 14.22 4.42 -1.97
N GLY A 115 13.42 3.35 -1.99
CA GLY A 115 13.10 2.57 -0.80
C GLY A 115 12.53 3.47 0.31
N ALA A 116 12.94 3.24 1.55
CA ALA A 116 12.53 4.04 2.71
C ALA A 116 12.85 5.55 2.57
N ASN A 117 13.86 5.91 1.75
CA ASN A 117 14.22 7.31 1.50
C ASN A 117 13.20 8.07 0.63
N CYS A 118 12.14 7.43 0.16
CA CYS A 118 11.01 8.10 -0.45
C CYS A 118 10.21 8.92 0.57
N VAL A 119 10.11 8.45 1.83
CA VAL A 119 9.28 9.08 2.87
C VAL A 119 9.63 10.54 3.14
N PRO A 120 10.91 10.92 3.36
CA PRO A 120 11.26 12.34 3.56
C PRO A 120 11.06 13.20 2.31
N ARG A 121 10.88 12.62 1.13
CA ARG A 121 10.59 13.33 -0.13
C ARG A 121 9.10 13.60 -0.31
N CYS A 122 8.24 12.83 0.36
CA CYS A 122 6.79 12.97 0.29
C CYS A 122 6.33 14.18 1.12
N ASN A 123 5.55 15.05 0.50
CA ASN A 123 4.78 16.08 1.16
C ASN A 123 3.30 15.71 1.06
N GLY A 124 2.65 15.45 2.22
CA GLY A 124 1.28 14.97 2.23
C GLY A 124 0.87 14.35 3.56
N ILE A 125 -0.32 13.80 3.57
CA ILE A 125 -0.90 13.04 4.68
C ILE A 125 -1.11 11.61 4.23
N PHE A 126 -0.51 10.64 4.91
CA PHE A 126 -0.50 9.27 4.42
C PHE A 126 -0.30 8.19 5.50
N ALA A 127 -0.86 7.04 5.20
CA ALA A 127 -0.47 5.75 5.75
C ALA A 127 -0.38 4.75 4.60
N PHE A 128 0.72 4.01 4.49
CA PHE A 128 0.90 3.03 3.44
C PHE A 128 1.69 1.80 3.89
N ALA A 129 1.50 0.74 3.15
CA ALA A 129 2.29 -0.48 3.25
C ALA A 129 2.80 -0.88 1.87
N VAL A 130 4.09 -1.24 1.77
CA VAL A 130 4.68 -1.82 0.56
C VAL A 130 5.23 -3.20 0.90
N TRP A 131 4.77 -4.20 0.17
CA TRP A 131 5.32 -5.54 0.18
C TRP A 131 6.31 -5.69 -0.98
N GLN A 132 7.54 -6.07 -0.68
CA GLN A 132 8.57 -6.46 -1.64
C GLN A 132 8.54 -7.98 -1.74
N GLN A 133 7.99 -8.50 -2.83
CA GLN A 133 7.65 -9.92 -2.94
C GLN A 133 8.89 -10.83 -2.93
N ASN A 134 9.91 -10.48 -3.71
CA ASN A 134 11.11 -11.30 -3.84
C ASN A 134 12.02 -11.17 -2.61
N ALA A 135 12.13 -9.96 -2.06
CA ALA A 135 12.88 -9.72 -0.82
C ALA A 135 12.15 -10.27 0.43
N GLY A 136 10.84 -10.54 0.35
CA GLY A 136 10.05 -10.99 1.49
C GLY A 136 9.95 -9.93 2.61
N THR A 137 9.92 -8.65 2.26
CA THR A 137 9.99 -7.54 3.21
C THR A 137 8.74 -6.67 3.15
N LEU A 138 8.16 -6.37 4.31
CA LEU A 138 7.08 -5.40 4.46
C LEU A 138 7.64 -4.08 4.99
N PHE A 139 7.33 -2.98 4.32
CA PHE A 139 7.59 -1.63 4.78
C PHE A 139 6.28 -0.93 5.14
N LEU A 140 6.23 -0.32 6.31
CA LEU A 140 5.10 0.47 6.80
C LEU A 140 5.54 1.90 7.03
N ALA A 141 4.74 2.87 6.59
CA ALA A 141 4.98 4.28 6.86
C ALA A 141 3.69 5.03 7.15
N ARG A 142 3.83 6.07 7.97
CA ARG A 142 2.78 7.01 8.34
C ARG A 142 3.31 8.43 8.29
N ASP A 143 2.47 9.39 7.94
CA ASP A 143 2.84 10.80 7.94
C ASP A 143 3.28 11.29 9.34
N ARG A 144 4.09 12.35 9.36
CA ARG A 144 4.73 12.88 10.59
C ARG A 144 3.74 13.31 11.66
N CYS A 145 2.58 13.83 11.24
CA CYS A 145 1.55 14.32 12.15
C CYS A 145 0.56 13.21 12.55
N GLY A 146 0.69 12.01 11.94
CA GLY A 146 -0.22 10.90 12.18
C GLY A 146 -1.66 11.19 11.76
N VAL A 147 -1.87 12.00 10.72
CA VAL A 147 -3.20 12.36 10.22
C VAL A 147 -3.94 11.12 9.70
N LYS A 148 -3.22 10.26 8.98
CA LYS A 148 -3.80 8.98 8.55
C LYS A 148 -3.49 7.89 9.58
N PRO A 149 -4.50 7.16 10.08
CA PRO A 149 -4.27 6.11 11.07
C PRO A 149 -3.52 4.92 10.46
N LEU A 150 -2.59 4.39 11.23
CA LEU A 150 -1.91 3.13 10.97
C LEU A 150 -1.59 2.46 12.30
N PHE A 151 -2.17 1.30 12.51
CA PHE A 151 -1.94 0.45 13.68
C PHE A 151 -1.26 -0.83 13.21
N TYR A 152 -0.43 -1.41 14.05
CA TYR A 152 0.13 -2.73 13.80
C TYR A 152 0.29 -3.52 15.10
N THR A 153 0.27 -4.83 14.97
CA THR A 153 0.56 -5.75 16.06
C THR A 153 1.36 -6.94 15.55
N GLN A 154 2.23 -7.45 16.38
CA GLN A 154 2.92 -8.70 16.13
C GLN A 154 2.22 -9.82 16.89
N ALA A 155 1.83 -10.87 16.18
CA ALA A 155 1.17 -12.04 16.75
C ALA A 155 1.90 -13.30 16.28
N GLU A 156 2.50 -14.02 17.21
CA GLU A 156 3.29 -15.23 16.94
C GLU A 156 4.32 -14.99 15.81
N ASP A 157 4.12 -15.65 14.66
CA ASP A 157 5.01 -15.57 13.48
C ASP A 157 4.51 -14.60 12.40
N SER A 158 3.62 -13.68 12.74
CA SER A 158 3.06 -12.74 11.77
C SER A 158 2.95 -11.32 12.31
N LEU A 159 2.98 -10.36 11.39
CA LEU A 159 2.66 -8.96 11.64
C LEU A 159 1.33 -8.64 10.95
N ILE A 160 0.42 -8.02 11.69
CA ILE A 160 -0.88 -7.56 11.20
C ILE A 160 -0.89 -6.03 11.28
N PHE A 161 -1.42 -5.37 10.27
CA PHE A 161 -1.57 -3.91 10.27
C PHE A 161 -2.93 -3.49 9.72
N GLY A 162 -3.36 -2.28 10.06
CA GLY A 162 -4.61 -1.73 9.55
C GLY A 162 -4.83 -0.27 9.88
N SER A 163 -5.80 0.33 9.18
CA SER A 163 -6.29 1.68 9.44
C SER A 163 -7.20 1.76 10.68
N GLU A 164 -7.69 0.62 11.17
CA GLU A 164 -8.58 0.50 12.32
C GLU A 164 -8.12 -0.67 13.20
N LEU A 165 -8.52 -0.67 14.48
CA LEU A 165 -8.26 -1.71 15.48
C LEU A 165 -9.32 -2.80 15.42
#